data_2ba9b97bb8dff49975171efd9c4fd446
#
_entry.id   2ba9b97bb8dff49975171efd9c4fd446
#
_cell.length_a   1.000
_cell.length_b   1.000
_cell.length_c   1.000
_cell.angle_alpha   90.00
_cell.angle_beta   90.00
_cell.angle_gamma   90.00
#
_symmetry.space_group_name_H-M   'P 1'
#
loop_
_entity.id
_entity.type
_entity.pdbx_description
1 polymer ?
#
loop_
_entity_poly.entity_id
_entity_poly.type
_entity_poly.pdbx_seq_one_letter_code
_entity_poly.pdbx_strand_id
1 'polypeptide(L)'
;MGADDLVLIPGDTSWATYIDRAEADFAFLHSLPGKKLISKGNHDYWWETLSKLNKFLAENNFNTIHFLHNTNVVFGNTVICGTKGYPETEGIPTDEEGKKLYNREITRLKNAVDEAKKTNAEKIIVMLHYPPGTDSEFARILKEEKVDFCVYGHLHGGTFGAVTKGNIGGVEYRLTSADYLNFKPIEITEI
;
A
#
# COMPACT_ATOMS: atom_id res chain seq x y z
N MET A 1 17.46 8.35 4.78
CA MET A 1 16.25 8.92 4.18
C MET A 1 16.49 10.40 3.93
N GLY A 2 16.42 10.85 2.70
CA GLY A 2 16.67 12.21 2.24
C GLY A 2 15.38 12.94 1.85
N ALA A 3 15.51 14.22 1.46
CA ALA A 3 14.36 15.05 1.04
C ALA A 3 13.73 14.57 -0.28
N ASP A 4 14.52 13.93 -1.14
CA ASP A 4 14.10 13.48 -2.46
C ASP A 4 13.56 12.03 -2.47
N ASP A 5 13.61 11.33 -1.33
CA ASP A 5 13.11 9.96 -1.23
C ASP A 5 11.58 9.92 -1.25
N LEU A 6 11.04 8.80 -1.74
CA LEU A 6 9.62 8.45 -1.62
C LEU A 6 9.46 7.33 -0.60
N VAL A 7 8.69 7.58 0.45
CA VAL A 7 8.38 6.61 1.51
C VAL A 7 7.02 5.98 1.24
N LEU A 8 6.99 4.66 1.10
CA LEU A 8 5.75 3.91 0.90
C LEU A 8 5.21 3.43 2.25
N ILE A 9 3.96 3.75 2.55
CA ILE A 9 3.27 3.40 3.79
C ILE A 9 2.00 2.61 3.44
N PRO A 10 2.05 1.27 3.52
CA PRO A 10 0.93 0.40 3.09
C PRO A 10 -0.21 0.31 4.12
N GLY A 11 -0.71 1.43 4.61
CA GLY A 11 -1.89 1.53 5.47
C GLY A 11 -1.63 1.42 6.96
N ASP A 12 -2.71 1.51 7.73
CA ASP A 12 -2.76 1.55 9.19
C ASP A 12 -1.88 2.66 9.78
N THR A 13 -2.06 3.86 9.21
CA THR A 13 -1.20 5.02 9.48
C THR A 13 -1.58 5.77 10.76
N SER A 14 -2.88 5.80 11.09
CA SER A 14 -3.39 6.48 12.28
C SER A 14 -4.57 5.72 12.89
N TRP A 15 -4.67 5.69 14.21
CA TRP A 15 -5.79 5.11 14.96
C TRP A 15 -6.98 6.07 15.12
N ALA A 16 -6.94 7.22 14.46
CA ALA A 16 -8.06 8.16 14.48
C ALA A 16 -9.31 7.56 13.83
N THR A 17 -10.49 7.90 14.36
CA THR A 17 -11.77 7.50 13.75
C THR A 17 -12.17 8.45 12.62
N TYR A 18 -11.80 9.73 12.72
CA TYR A 18 -12.12 10.78 11.77
C TYR A 18 -10.85 11.50 11.34
N ILE A 19 -10.83 12.02 10.11
CA ILE A 19 -9.63 12.63 9.51
C ILE A 19 -9.11 13.86 10.29
N ASP A 20 -9.99 14.66 10.85
CA ASP A 20 -9.64 15.81 11.68
C ASP A 20 -8.91 15.42 12.98
N ARG A 21 -9.11 14.20 13.45
CA ARG A 21 -8.42 13.67 14.65
C ARG A 21 -7.05 13.06 14.33
N ALA A 22 -6.74 12.85 13.06
CA ALA A 22 -5.46 12.35 12.60
C ALA A 22 -4.40 13.45 12.40
N GLU A 23 -4.72 14.74 12.62
CA GLU A 23 -3.87 15.88 12.33
C GLU A 23 -2.47 15.75 12.96
N ALA A 24 -2.39 15.36 14.23
CA ALA A 24 -1.11 15.23 14.94
C ALA A 24 -0.21 14.14 14.32
N ASP A 25 -0.80 13.01 13.90
CA ASP A 25 -0.08 11.91 13.25
C ASP A 25 0.46 12.35 11.89
N PHE A 26 -0.38 13.06 11.12
CA PHE A 26 0.02 13.59 9.81
C PHE A 26 1.05 14.72 9.93
N ALA A 27 0.94 15.59 10.94
CA ALA A 27 1.95 16.61 11.24
C ALA A 27 3.31 15.97 11.53
N PHE A 28 3.33 14.90 12.33
CA PHE A 28 4.54 14.14 12.59
C PHE A 28 5.12 13.55 11.31
N LEU A 29 4.32 12.85 10.51
CA LEU A 29 4.77 12.29 9.23
C LEU A 29 5.27 13.37 8.27
N HIS A 30 4.58 14.51 8.20
CA HIS A 30 4.97 15.64 7.38
C HIS A 30 6.34 16.21 7.79
N SER A 31 6.67 16.21 9.07
CA SER A 31 7.95 16.70 9.60
C SER A 31 9.15 15.82 9.23
N LEU A 32 8.92 14.56 8.88
CA LEU A 32 9.98 13.64 8.47
C LEU A 32 10.44 13.95 7.02
N PRO A 33 11.72 13.70 6.68
CA PRO A 33 12.22 13.93 5.34
C PRO A 33 11.55 13.04 4.29
N GLY A 34 11.60 13.46 3.02
CA GLY A 34 11.05 12.75 1.88
C GLY A 34 9.54 12.93 1.68
N LYS A 35 9.04 12.47 0.54
CA LYS A 35 7.60 12.39 0.22
C LYS A 35 7.02 11.09 0.80
N LYS A 36 5.78 11.10 1.26
CA LYS A 36 5.08 9.92 1.81
C LYS A 36 3.91 9.59 0.90
N LEU A 37 3.86 8.34 0.45
CA LEU A 37 2.72 7.80 -0.28
C LEU A 37 2.02 6.78 0.61
N ILE A 38 0.79 7.09 0.99
CA ILE A 38 0.01 6.32 1.96
C ILE A 38 -1.15 5.63 1.24
N SER A 39 -1.29 4.32 1.41
CA SER A 39 -2.49 3.57 1.02
C SER A 39 -3.37 3.26 2.23
N LYS A 40 -4.61 2.83 1.98
CA LYS A 40 -5.57 2.51 3.04
C LYS A 40 -5.29 1.16 3.68
N GLY A 41 -5.25 1.11 5.02
CA GLY A 41 -5.30 -0.11 5.81
C GLY A 41 -6.71 -0.44 6.33
N ASN A 42 -6.82 -1.45 7.17
CA ASN A 42 -8.11 -1.84 7.75
C ASN A 42 -8.46 -1.03 9.01
N HIS A 43 -7.48 -0.46 9.70
CA HIS A 43 -7.68 0.40 10.85
C HIS A 43 -7.69 1.90 10.52
N ASP A 44 -7.51 2.28 9.25
CA ASP A 44 -7.65 3.68 8.82
C ASP A 44 -9.14 4.06 8.69
N TYR A 45 -9.85 4.12 9.82
CA TYR A 45 -11.28 4.46 9.88
C TYR A 45 -11.56 5.89 9.43
N TRP A 46 -10.57 6.78 9.57
CA TRP A 46 -10.58 8.17 9.13
C TRP A 46 -10.55 8.32 7.60
N TRP A 47 -10.33 7.24 6.85
CA TRP A 47 -10.18 7.28 5.40
C TRP A 47 -11.47 7.68 4.68
N GLU A 48 -11.44 8.79 4.00
CA GLU A 48 -12.55 9.41 3.28
C GLU A 48 -12.38 9.29 1.75
N THR A 49 -13.17 10.05 0.99
CA THR A 49 -12.95 10.20 -0.46
C THR A 49 -11.64 10.94 -0.72
N LEU A 50 -10.97 10.66 -1.85
CA LEU A 50 -9.71 11.32 -2.20
C LEU A 50 -9.80 12.85 -2.18
N SER A 51 -10.96 13.41 -2.59
CA SER A 51 -11.19 14.86 -2.54
C SER A 51 -11.14 15.41 -1.10
N LYS A 52 -11.77 14.72 -0.15
CA LYS A 52 -11.75 15.13 1.26
C LYS A 52 -10.35 14.96 1.88
N LEU A 53 -9.66 13.86 1.55
CA LEU A 53 -8.29 13.60 1.99
C LEU A 53 -7.34 14.70 1.48
N ASN A 54 -7.40 15.04 0.20
CA ASN A 54 -6.59 16.09 -0.38
C ASN A 54 -6.91 17.48 0.19
N LYS A 55 -8.20 17.74 0.48
CA LYS A 55 -8.61 18.97 1.15
C LYS A 55 -7.98 19.08 2.53
N PHE A 56 -8.03 18.03 3.33
CA PHE A 56 -7.39 17.98 4.65
C PHE A 56 -5.88 18.27 4.57
N LEU A 57 -5.16 17.64 3.62
CA LEU A 57 -3.73 17.91 3.44
C LEU A 57 -3.46 19.37 3.07
N ALA A 58 -4.29 19.96 2.19
CA ALA A 58 -4.13 21.34 1.75
C ALA A 58 -4.42 22.35 2.89
N GLU A 59 -5.47 22.12 3.68
CA GLU A 59 -5.84 22.97 4.84
C GLU A 59 -4.77 23.00 5.92
N ASN A 60 -4.02 21.88 6.08
CA ASN A 60 -2.94 21.76 7.07
C ASN A 60 -1.53 21.97 6.47
N ASN A 61 -1.40 22.31 5.18
CA ASN A 61 -0.13 22.47 4.48
C ASN A 61 0.76 21.19 4.51
N PHE A 62 0.19 19.99 4.55
CA PHE A 62 0.91 18.72 4.56
C PHE A 62 1.34 18.31 3.14
N ASN A 63 2.17 19.12 2.49
CA ASN A 63 2.55 19.01 1.07
C ASN A 63 3.54 17.89 0.75
N THR A 64 4.08 17.20 1.77
CA THR A 64 4.94 16.02 1.58
C THR A 64 4.16 14.71 1.62
N ILE A 65 2.85 14.75 1.85
CA ILE A 65 2.00 13.57 2.00
C ILE A 65 1.07 13.45 0.79
N HIS A 66 0.94 12.23 0.28
CA HIS A 66 0.08 11.88 -0.85
C HIS A 66 -0.68 10.59 -0.53
N PHE A 67 -1.88 10.42 -1.09
CA PHE A 67 -2.68 9.21 -0.93
C PHE A 67 -2.73 8.40 -2.21
N LEU A 68 -2.45 7.10 -2.09
CA LEU A 68 -2.70 6.12 -3.14
C LEU A 68 -4.12 5.56 -2.97
N HIS A 69 -5.05 6.00 -3.83
CA HIS A 69 -6.46 5.62 -3.74
C HIS A 69 -7.02 5.30 -5.13
N ASN A 70 -6.89 4.05 -5.55
CA ASN A 70 -7.31 3.59 -6.88
C ASN A 70 -6.68 4.41 -8.02
N THR A 71 -5.44 4.83 -7.85
CA THR A 71 -4.66 5.63 -8.79
C THR A 71 -3.27 5.02 -8.91
N ASN A 72 -2.42 5.62 -9.73
CA ASN A 72 -1.00 5.34 -9.73
C ASN A 72 -0.20 6.65 -9.52
N VAL A 73 1.06 6.50 -9.10
CA VAL A 73 2.01 7.59 -8.90
C VAL A 73 3.32 7.21 -9.59
N VAL A 74 3.78 8.06 -10.49
CA VAL A 74 5.08 7.89 -11.13
C VAL A 74 6.14 8.63 -10.32
N PHE A 75 7.22 7.94 -9.97
CA PHE A 75 8.37 8.49 -9.26
C PHE A 75 9.66 8.02 -9.95
N GLY A 76 10.35 8.94 -10.61
CA GLY A 76 11.48 8.59 -11.46
C GLY A 76 11.07 7.65 -12.60
N ASN A 77 11.73 6.51 -12.69
CA ASN A 77 11.43 5.44 -13.66
C ASN A 77 10.49 4.35 -13.10
N THR A 78 9.90 4.57 -11.95
CA THR A 78 9.05 3.60 -11.25
C THR A 78 7.63 4.12 -11.15
N VAL A 79 6.65 3.24 -11.36
CA VAL A 79 5.24 3.51 -11.09
C VAL A 79 4.78 2.73 -9.87
N ILE A 80 4.13 3.41 -8.95
CA ILE A 80 3.55 2.83 -7.73
C ILE A 80 2.03 2.80 -7.90
N CYS A 81 1.43 1.63 -7.74
CA CYS A 81 -0.03 1.43 -7.77
C CYS A 81 -0.46 0.46 -6.67
N GLY A 82 -1.73 0.18 -6.55
CA GLY A 82 -2.20 -0.82 -5.60
C GLY A 82 -3.61 -0.60 -5.09
N THR A 83 -3.96 -1.43 -4.12
CA THR A 83 -5.25 -1.42 -3.44
C THR A 83 -5.06 -1.90 -1.99
N LYS A 84 -6.13 -1.84 -1.17
CA LYS A 84 -6.06 -2.40 0.18
C LYS A 84 -5.77 -3.91 0.17
N GLY A 85 -6.22 -4.62 -0.86
CA GLY A 85 -6.19 -6.08 -0.89
C GLY A 85 -7.31 -6.70 -0.05
N TYR A 86 -7.17 -8.00 0.21
CA TYR A 86 -8.13 -8.79 0.99
C TYR A 86 -7.38 -9.77 1.90
N PRO A 87 -7.86 -10.04 3.15
CA PRO A 87 -7.19 -10.93 4.09
C PRO A 87 -7.40 -12.42 3.73
N GLU A 88 -6.86 -12.88 2.61
CA GLU A 88 -6.98 -14.28 2.16
C GLU A 88 -6.38 -15.28 3.15
N THR A 89 -5.46 -14.85 4.01
CA THR A 89 -4.95 -15.67 5.12
C THR A 89 -6.03 -16.03 6.14
N GLU A 90 -7.12 -15.27 6.20
CA GLU A 90 -8.30 -15.53 7.02
C GLU A 90 -9.35 -16.39 6.28
N GLY A 91 -9.09 -16.71 5.01
CA GLY A 91 -9.93 -17.50 4.13
C GLY A 91 -10.65 -16.68 3.05
N ILE A 92 -11.00 -17.36 1.96
CA ILE A 92 -11.82 -16.78 0.90
C ILE A 92 -13.28 -16.73 1.37
N PRO A 93 -13.99 -15.59 1.23
CA PRO A 93 -15.34 -15.47 1.73
C PRO A 93 -16.32 -16.40 1.00
N THR A 94 -17.23 -17.01 1.75
CA THR A 94 -18.25 -17.93 1.22
C THR A 94 -19.62 -17.24 1.03
N ASP A 95 -19.88 -16.17 1.79
CA ASP A 95 -21.10 -15.38 1.70
C ASP A 95 -21.04 -14.38 0.52
N GLU A 96 -22.20 -13.92 0.07
CA GLU A 96 -22.33 -13.06 -1.10
C GLU A 96 -21.72 -11.65 -0.90
N GLU A 97 -21.78 -11.11 0.31
CA GLU A 97 -21.22 -9.79 0.60
C GLU A 97 -19.69 -9.83 0.60
N GLY A 98 -19.11 -10.80 1.29
CA GLY A 98 -17.67 -11.02 1.30
C GLY A 98 -17.11 -11.29 -0.10
N LYS A 99 -17.80 -12.11 -0.91
CA LYS A 99 -17.40 -12.34 -2.32
C LYS A 99 -17.43 -11.06 -3.14
N LYS A 100 -18.41 -10.19 -2.96
CA LYS A 100 -18.45 -8.88 -3.64
C LYS A 100 -17.27 -8.01 -3.24
N LEU A 101 -16.94 -7.98 -1.95
CA LEU A 101 -15.78 -7.20 -1.46
C LEU A 101 -14.47 -7.76 -2.03
N TYR A 102 -14.28 -9.06 -1.97
CA TYR A 102 -13.12 -9.76 -2.52
C TYR A 102 -12.94 -9.47 -4.02
N ASN A 103 -13.99 -9.74 -4.82
CA ASN A 103 -13.95 -9.50 -6.27
C ASN A 103 -13.73 -8.03 -6.63
N ARG A 104 -14.22 -7.11 -5.80
CA ARG A 104 -13.97 -5.69 -5.98
C ARG A 104 -12.49 -5.35 -5.80
N GLU A 105 -11.82 -5.91 -4.80
CA GLU A 105 -10.38 -5.65 -4.59
C GLU A 105 -9.52 -6.30 -5.67
N ILE A 106 -9.88 -7.50 -6.15
CA ILE A 106 -9.27 -8.13 -7.32
C ILE A 106 -9.39 -7.21 -8.56
N THR A 107 -10.59 -6.71 -8.85
CA THR A 107 -10.83 -5.82 -9.99
C THR A 107 -10.03 -4.51 -9.86
N ARG A 108 -9.95 -3.96 -8.66
CA ARG A 108 -9.17 -2.76 -8.37
C ARG A 108 -7.69 -2.97 -8.61
N LEU A 109 -7.14 -4.11 -8.17
CA LEU A 109 -5.74 -4.44 -8.42
C LEU A 109 -5.45 -4.55 -9.91
N LYS A 110 -6.26 -5.31 -10.66
CA LYS A 110 -6.11 -5.43 -12.12
C LYS A 110 -6.12 -4.07 -12.79
N ASN A 111 -7.12 -3.26 -12.52
CA ASN A 111 -7.23 -1.92 -13.11
C ASN A 111 -6.02 -1.03 -12.74
N ALA A 112 -5.55 -1.09 -11.50
CA ALA A 112 -4.40 -0.30 -11.05
C ALA A 112 -3.11 -0.70 -11.79
N VAL A 113 -2.89 -2.00 -11.99
CA VAL A 113 -1.72 -2.50 -12.73
C VAL A 113 -1.86 -2.20 -14.24
N ASP A 114 -3.05 -2.35 -14.81
CA ASP A 114 -3.31 -2.01 -16.22
C ASP A 114 -3.03 -0.53 -16.51
N GLU A 115 -3.44 0.37 -15.59
CA GLU A 115 -3.14 1.80 -15.72
C GLU A 115 -1.64 2.09 -15.49
N ALA A 116 -0.99 1.38 -14.56
CA ALA A 116 0.45 1.51 -14.34
C ALA A 116 1.26 1.14 -15.59
N LYS A 117 0.88 0.07 -16.31
CA LYS A 117 1.52 -0.37 -17.56
C LYS A 117 1.39 0.63 -18.72
N LYS A 118 0.42 1.54 -18.67
CA LYS A 118 0.28 2.60 -19.68
C LYS A 118 1.29 3.74 -19.48
N THR A 119 1.99 3.76 -18.34
CA THR A 119 3.07 4.70 -18.10
C THR A 119 4.35 4.24 -18.79
N ASN A 120 5.31 5.16 -18.96
CA ASN A 120 6.64 4.82 -19.49
C ASN A 120 7.60 4.36 -18.37
N ALA A 121 7.11 3.93 -17.23
CA ALA A 121 7.92 3.47 -16.12
C ALA A 121 8.55 2.11 -16.44
N GLU A 122 9.78 1.91 -16.00
CA GLU A 122 10.55 0.68 -16.19
C GLU A 122 10.22 -0.37 -15.12
N LYS A 123 9.73 0.08 -13.95
CA LYS A 123 9.41 -0.77 -12.80
C LYS A 123 8.02 -0.49 -12.28
N ILE A 124 7.35 -1.54 -11.83
CA ILE A 124 6.02 -1.49 -11.21
C ILE A 124 6.13 -1.97 -9.76
N ILE A 125 5.78 -1.10 -8.81
CA ILE A 125 5.64 -1.44 -7.39
C ILE A 125 4.15 -1.46 -7.05
N VAL A 126 3.68 -2.58 -6.50
CA VAL A 126 2.32 -2.68 -5.98
C VAL A 126 2.34 -2.54 -4.46
N MET A 127 1.51 -1.64 -3.94
CA MET A 127 1.23 -1.51 -2.52
C MET A 127 -0.08 -2.22 -2.18
N LEU A 128 -0.01 -3.21 -1.30
CA LEU A 128 -1.17 -3.83 -0.67
C LEU A 128 -1.13 -3.55 0.83
N HIS A 129 -2.29 -3.51 1.50
CA HIS A 129 -2.28 -3.55 2.96
C HIS A 129 -2.24 -4.99 3.46
N TYR A 130 -3.16 -5.82 2.98
CA TYR A 130 -3.18 -7.22 3.34
C TYR A 130 -2.09 -8.02 2.61
N PRO A 131 -1.49 -9.01 3.28
CA PRO A 131 -0.48 -9.85 2.66
C PRO A 131 -1.11 -10.66 1.51
N PRO A 132 -0.51 -10.64 0.32
CA PRO A 132 -0.86 -11.59 -0.71
C PRO A 132 -0.31 -12.96 -0.30
N GLY A 133 -1.16 -13.96 -0.14
CA GLY A 133 -0.70 -15.34 0.04
C GLY A 133 0.03 -15.81 -1.22
N THR A 134 0.92 -16.81 -1.10
CA THR A 134 1.71 -17.31 -2.25
C THR A 134 0.87 -17.92 -3.37
N ASP A 135 -0.28 -18.50 -3.00
CA ASP A 135 -1.20 -19.18 -3.93
C ASP A 135 -2.53 -18.41 -4.10
N SER A 136 -2.52 -17.13 -3.77
CA SER A 136 -3.70 -16.26 -3.85
C SER A 136 -3.96 -15.74 -5.25
N GLU A 137 -5.20 -15.29 -5.50
CA GLU A 137 -5.53 -14.58 -6.74
C GLU A 137 -4.74 -13.27 -6.87
N PHE A 138 -4.44 -12.58 -5.76
CA PHE A 138 -3.58 -11.40 -5.75
C PHE A 138 -2.17 -11.76 -6.23
N ALA A 139 -1.54 -12.80 -5.67
CA ALA A 139 -0.20 -13.23 -6.08
C ALA A 139 -0.16 -13.68 -7.56
N ARG A 140 -1.23 -14.35 -8.02
CA ARG A 140 -1.37 -14.76 -9.41
C ARG A 140 -1.36 -13.55 -10.35
N ILE A 141 -2.14 -12.51 -10.03
CA ILE A 141 -2.19 -11.27 -10.82
C ILE A 141 -0.81 -10.61 -10.84
N LEU A 142 -0.17 -10.42 -9.68
CA LEU A 142 1.14 -9.78 -9.60
C LEU A 142 2.16 -10.48 -10.51
N LYS A 143 2.17 -11.81 -10.51
CA LYS A 143 3.06 -12.63 -11.34
C LYS A 143 2.73 -12.53 -12.82
N GLU A 144 1.46 -12.73 -13.21
CA GLU A 144 1.02 -12.69 -14.61
C GLU A 144 1.26 -11.31 -15.24
N GLU A 145 1.05 -10.25 -14.45
CA GLU A 145 1.22 -8.88 -14.88
C GLU A 145 2.68 -8.38 -14.78
N LYS A 146 3.60 -9.26 -14.35
CA LYS A 146 5.05 -8.97 -14.22
C LYS A 146 5.35 -7.75 -13.36
N VAL A 147 4.70 -7.68 -12.21
CA VAL A 147 5.01 -6.67 -11.18
C VAL A 147 6.39 -6.97 -10.61
N ASP A 148 7.24 -5.95 -10.46
CA ASP A 148 8.60 -6.12 -9.92
C ASP A 148 8.58 -6.29 -8.41
N PHE A 149 7.78 -5.48 -7.71
CA PHE A 149 7.71 -5.47 -6.25
C PHE A 149 6.27 -5.46 -5.74
N CYS A 150 6.06 -6.20 -4.66
CA CYS A 150 4.88 -6.08 -3.82
C CYS A 150 5.31 -5.73 -2.39
N VAL A 151 4.97 -4.52 -1.95
CA VAL A 151 5.14 -4.09 -0.56
C VAL A 151 3.80 -4.15 0.15
N TYR A 152 3.79 -4.65 1.40
CA TYR A 152 2.55 -4.81 2.15
C TYR A 152 2.77 -4.68 3.65
N GLY A 153 1.68 -4.48 4.41
CA GLY A 153 1.66 -4.29 5.85
C GLY A 153 0.85 -5.36 6.59
N HIS A 154 0.02 -4.92 7.54
CA HIS A 154 -0.99 -5.68 8.27
C HIS A 154 -0.46 -6.71 9.28
N LEU A 155 0.55 -7.50 8.97
CA LEU A 155 1.07 -8.53 9.87
C LEU A 155 1.92 -7.92 10.98
N HIS A 156 1.61 -8.26 12.23
CA HIS A 156 2.29 -7.77 13.43
C HIS A 156 2.58 -8.91 14.41
N GLY A 157 3.68 -8.81 15.16
CA GLY A 157 3.99 -9.68 16.30
C GLY A 157 3.88 -11.17 15.97
N GLY A 158 2.94 -11.85 16.62
CA GLY A 158 2.73 -13.31 16.49
C GLY A 158 2.28 -13.80 15.11
N THR A 159 1.92 -12.89 14.18
CA THR A 159 1.45 -13.26 12.83
C THR A 159 2.57 -13.34 11.79
N PHE A 160 3.83 -13.09 12.17
CA PHE A 160 4.96 -13.14 11.24
C PHE A 160 5.23 -14.52 10.60
N GLY A 161 4.61 -15.59 11.11
CA GLY A 161 4.65 -16.90 10.46
C GLY A 161 3.98 -16.95 9.07
N ALA A 162 3.10 -15.99 8.77
CA ALA A 162 2.39 -15.87 7.49
C ALA A 162 3.09 -14.91 6.48
N VAL A 163 4.34 -14.50 6.75
CA VAL A 163 5.07 -13.54 5.90
C VAL A 163 5.44 -14.17 4.56
N THR A 164 4.95 -13.58 3.48
CA THR A 164 5.43 -13.81 2.11
C THR A 164 6.60 -12.87 1.84
N LYS A 165 7.79 -13.39 1.56
CA LYS A 165 8.99 -12.57 1.35
C LYS A 165 9.95 -13.15 0.32
N GLY A 166 10.77 -12.27 -0.26
CA GLY A 166 11.75 -12.60 -1.28
C GLY A 166 11.12 -12.76 -2.66
N ASN A 167 11.90 -13.23 -3.61
CA ASN A 167 11.44 -13.39 -4.99
C ASN A 167 10.63 -14.67 -5.16
N ILE A 168 9.35 -14.52 -5.49
CA ILE A 168 8.44 -15.62 -5.76
C ILE A 168 7.79 -15.39 -7.12
N GLY A 169 8.10 -16.24 -8.08
CA GLY A 169 7.55 -16.15 -9.43
C GLY A 169 7.91 -14.90 -10.22
N GLY A 170 9.02 -14.26 -9.87
CA GLY A 170 9.51 -13.03 -10.50
C GLY A 170 9.08 -11.74 -9.77
N VAL A 171 8.24 -11.84 -8.74
CA VAL A 171 7.82 -10.70 -7.91
C VAL A 171 8.60 -10.70 -6.60
N GLU A 172 9.19 -9.57 -6.24
CA GLU A 172 9.88 -9.40 -4.95
C GLU A 172 8.88 -8.93 -3.88
N TYR A 173 8.64 -9.76 -2.86
CA TYR A 173 7.69 -9.48 -1.77
C TYR A 173 8.40 -8.94 -0.53
N ARG A 174 7.87 -7.84 0.04
CA ARG A 174 8.40 -7.19 1.24
C ARG A 174 7.28 -6.82 2.23
N LEU A 175 7.34 -7.42 3.43
CA LEU A 175 6.55 -6.93 4.57
C LEU A 175 7.21 -5.67 5.12
N THR A 176 6.41 -4.61 5.32
CA THR A 176 6.88 -3.31 5.79
C THR A 176 6.20 -2.83 7.08
N SER A 177 5.61 -3.75 7.84
CA SER A 177 5.09 -3.44 9.18
C SER A 177 6.21 -2.93 10.09
N ALA A 178 5.94 -1.85 10.82
CA ALA A 178 6.96 -1.12 11.57
C ALA A 178 7.70 -1.99 12.60
N ASP A 179 6.99 -2.84 13.33
CA ASP A 179 7.56 -3.76 14.31
C ASP A 179 8.40 -4.88 13.66
N TYR A 180 7.98 -5.36 12.48
CA TYR A 180 8.77 -6.31 11.68
C TYR A 180 10.12 -5.72 11.23
N LEU A 181 10.12 -4.45 10.87
CA LEU A 181 11.31 -3.70 10.46
C LEU A 181 12.10 -3.11 11.65
N ASN A 182 11.72 -3.42 12.89
CA ASN A 182 12.31 -2.80 14.08
C ASN A 182 12.29 -1.26 14.02
N PHE A 183 11.21 -0.69 13.49
CA PHE A 183 11.00 0.75 13.31
C PHE A 183 12.07 1.45 12.45
N LYS A 184 12.69 0.72 11.53
CA LYS A 184 13.67 1.26 10.58
C LYS A 184 13.15 1.05 9.15
N PRO A 185 13.00 2.11 8.35
CA PRO A 185 12.62 1.95 6.96
C PRO A 185 13.69 1.15 6.21
N ILE A 186 13.26 0.37 5.22
CA ILE A 186 14.13 -0.36 4.32
C ILE A 186 14.16 0.32 2.95
N GLU A 187 15.29 0.30 2.28
CA GLU A 187 15.41 0.73 0.90
C GLU A 187 14.98 -0.41 -0.04
N ILE A 188 14.24 -0.07 -1.09
CA ILE A 188 13.75 -1.02 -2.11
C ILE A 188 14.24 -0.67 -3.53
N THR A 189 15.08 0.34 -3.69
CA THR A 189 15.56 0.82 -5.00
C THR A 189 16.82 0.13 -5.51
N GLU A 190 17.58 -0.52 -4.66
CA GLU A 190 18.74 -1.33 -5.05
C GLU A 190 18.33 -2.73 -5.52
N ILE A 191 17.66 -2.78 -6.66
CA ILE A 191 17.29 -4.08 -7.21
C ILE A 191 17.46 -4.08 -8.71
#